data_cfeccffe0e8cc7a1c2c30a3e0d12efef
#
_entry.id   cfeccffe0e8cc7a1c2c30a3e0d12efef
#
_cell.length_a   1.000
_cell.length_b   1.000
_cell.length_c   1.000
_cell.angle_alpha   90.00
_cell.angle_beta   90.00
_cell.angle_gamma   90.00
#
_symmetry.space_group_name_H-M   'P 1'
#
loop_
_entity.id
_entity.type
_entity.pdbx_description
1 polymer ?
#
loop_
_entity_poly.entity_id
_entity_poly.type
_entity_poly.pdbx_seq_one_letter_code
_entity_poly.pdbx_strand_id
1 'polypeptide(L)'
;MKKLVVLALALSSLVPLSSRAQGAAPADAAAGGLRFSIMVTKFENHAGYSGQFNLSDTWGEMLTDSLMQTGKFIVLGQEDMRDAAMKEQDFAKSGRVAGGDKAPTTGNMTPAQLLVKGVITNFQTTSGQHGGVAFGGVRLGGGGDSAEINAEIYVVDSTTGQVVASKKVLGSVKSSALSIGFTDRNFSGDMGGFKKTNVGTAMEHAIDDAVAFIVTQIPTLHWSGNVVLVKGTQVYINRGSREGVAAGQTFKVGSSEVLRDPATGETLDVAFTEKGQIKVQTVKEKISICTIVSGDGLANGMSVAPITP
;
A
#
# COMPACT_ATOMS: atom_id res chain seq x y z
N MET A 1 -37.04 33.22 70.90
CA MET A 1 -35.91 33.15 69.97
C MET A 1 -36.22 32.03 69.01
N LYS A 2 -36.85 32.34 67.88
CA LYS A 2 -37.28 31.36 66.86
C LYS A 2 -36.25 31.31 65.72
N LYS A 3 -35.61 30.20 65.54
CA LYS A 3 -34.71 29.96 64.40
C LYS A 3 -35.51 29.51 63.18
N LEU A 4 -35.47 30.28 62.12
CA LEU A 4 -36.06 30.01 60.85
C LEU A 4 -35.10 29.12 60.07
N VAL A 5 -35.55 27.93 59.67
CA VAL A 5 -34.81 27.01 58.77
C VAL A 5 -35.39 27.24 57.37
N VAL A 6 -34.56 27.76 56.49
CA VAL A 6 -34.89 27.91 55.07
C VAL A 6 -34.47 26.63 54.34
N LEU A 7 -35.47 25.91 53.80
CA LEU A 7 -35.29 24.71 52.96
C LEU A 7 -35.12 25.14 51.50
N ALA A 8 -33.92 24.99 50.95
CA ALA A 8 -33.65 25.24 49.53
C ALA A 8 -33.97 24.02 48.72
N LEU A 9 -35.03 24.11 47.87
CA LEU A 9 -35.39 23.10 46.89
C LEU A 9 -34.44 23.21 45.68
N ALA A 10 -33.56 22.22 45.49
CA ALA A 10 -32.75 22.09 44.28
C ALA A 10 -33.56 21.42 43.19
N LEU A 11 -33.95 22.19 42.17
CA LEU A 11 -34.57 21.68 40.95
C LEU A 11 -33.49 21.05 40.05
N SER A 12 -33.36 19.73 40.02
CA SER A 12 -32.48 19.04 39.10
C SER A 12 -33.16 18.94 37.73
N SER A 13 -32.71 19.77 36.79
CA SER A 13 -33.09 19.66 35.39
C SER A 13 -32.41 18.44 34.74
N LEU A 14 -33.20 17.39 34.45
CA LEU A 14 -32.81 16.29 33.59
C LEU A 14 -32.62 16.82 32.16
N VAL A 15 -31.37 16.94 31.71
CA VAL A 15 -31.05 17.13 30.31
C VAL A 15 -31.04 15.76 29.67
N PRO A 16 -31.85 15.47 28.60
CA PRO A 16 -31.73 14.23 27.90
C PRO A 16 -30.40 14.18 27.14
N LEU A 17 -29.53 13.23 27.49
CA LEU A 17 -28.37 12.85 26.67
C LEU A 17 -28.89 12.29 25.36
N SER A 18 -28.96 13.13 24.33
CA SER A 18 -29.09 12.66 22.96
C SER A 18 -27.79 11.97 22.59
N SER A 19 -27.80 10.63 22.63
CA SER A 19 -26.73 9.81 22.04
C SER A 19 -26.71 10.06 20.53
N ARG A 20 -25.88 11.03 20.12
CA ARG A 20 -25.48 11.16 18.73
C ARG A 20 -24.69 9.89 18.40
N ALA A 21 -25.31 9.01 17.63
CA ALA A 21 -24.59 7.98 16.92
C ALA A 21 -23.51 8.71 16.08
N GLN A 22 -22.28 8.67 16.55
CA GLN A 22 -21.11 9.06 15.77
C GLN A 22 -21.01 8.07 14.63
N GLY A 23 -21.68 8.41 13.50
CA GLY A 23 -21.37 7.79 12.25
C GLY A 23 -19.88 8.01 12.04
N ALA A 24 -19.12 6.92 11.96
CA ALA A 24 -17.72 6.97 11.58
C ALA A 24 -17.62 7.88 10.35
N ALA A 25 -16.92 8.98 10.48
CA ALA A 25 -16.56 9.82 9.36
C ALA A 25 -15.89 8.91 8.31
N PRO A 26 -16.23 9.02 7.03
CA PRO A 26 -15.50 8.29 6.01
C PRO A 26 -14.04 8.76 6.13
N ALA A 27 -13.17 7.83 6.49
CA ALA A 27 -11.73 8.05 6.43
C ALA A 27 -11.40 8.66 5.07
N ASP A 28 -10.54 9.65 5.06
CA ASP A 28 -10.08 10.44 3.92
C ASP A 28 -9.78 9.59 2.65
N ALA A 29 -10.81 9.20 1.92
CA ALA A 29 -10.66 8.62 0.59
C ALA A 29 -10.28 9.68 -0.46
N ALA A 30 -10.21 10.95 -0.07
CA ALA A 30 -9.99 12.08 -0.98
C ALA A 30 -8.50 12.35 -1.30
N ALA A 31 -7.56 11.83 -0.52
CA ALA A 31 -6.16 12.23 -0.65
C ALA A 31 -5.32 11.39 -1.63
N GLY A 32 -5.80 10.22 -2.11
CA GLY A 32 -4.96 9.24 -2.81
C GLY A 32 -5.27 8.98 -4.29
N GLY A 33 -6.42 9.41 -4.80
CA GLY A 33 -6.84 9.05 -6.17
C GLY A 33 -7.17 7.55 -6.33
N LEU A 34 -7.32 7.11 -7.58
CA LEU A 34 -7.58 5.72 -7.90
C LEU A 34 -6.37 4.83 -7.59
N ARG A 35 -6.61 3.64 -7.03
CA ARG A 35 -5.57 2.75 -6.51
C ARG A 35 -5.47 1.48 -7.31
N PHE A 36 -4.25 1.00 -7.45
CA PHE A 36 -3.91 -0.30 -8.04
C PHE A 36 -3.43 -1.27 -6.95
N SER A 37 -3.69 -2.56 -7.16
CA SER A 37 -3.14 -3.58 -6.29
C SER A 37 -1.69 -3.88 -6.67
N ILE A 38 -0.80 -3.86 -5.68
CA ILE A 38 0.63 -4.03 -5.84
C ILE A 38 1.16 -5.07 -4.85
N MET A 39 2.09 -5.88 -5.30
CA MET A 39 2.80 -6.85 -4.45
C MET A 39 4.30 -6.68 -4.64
N VAL A 40 5.03 -6.63 -3.53
CA VAL A 40 6.49 -6.70 -3.52
C VAL A 40 6.89 -8.17 -3.51
N THR A 41 7.66 -8.58 -4.52
CA THR A 41 8.22 -9.94 -4.57
C THR A 41 9.54 -9.99 -3.80
N LYS A 42 10.04 -11.18 -3.56
CA LYS A 42 11.34 -11.36 -2.90
C LYS A 42 12.45 -10.67 -3.68
N PHE A 43 13.25 -9.86 -2.99
CA PHE A 43 14.45 -9.23 -3.57
C PHE A 43 15.59 -10.24 -3.70
N GLU A 44 16.41 -10.07 -4.72
CA GLU A 44 17.64 -10.87 -4.91
C GLU A 44 18.84 -10.11 -4.34
N ASN A 45 19.71 -10.80 -3.62
CA ASN A 45 20.94 -10.23 -3.08
C ASN A 45 22.13 -10.62 -3.96
N HIS A 46 22.53 -9.73 -4.86
CA HIS A 46 23.73 -9.86 -5.69
C HIS A 46 24.92 -9.04 -5.12
N ALA A 47 24.73 -8.35 -4.01
CA ALA A 47 25.77 -7.59 -3.34
C ALA A 47 26.76 -8.46 -2.54
N GLY A 48 26.49 -9.77 -2.44
CA GLY A 48 27.34 -10.70 -1.69
C GLY A 48 27.30 -10.51 -0.17
N TYR A 49 26.34 -9.74 0.34
CA TYR A 49 26.19 -9.55 1.78
C TYR A 49 25.66 -10.82 2.47
N SER A 50 26.36 -11.26 3.50
CA SER A 50 26.01 -12.42 4.33
C SER A 50 26.15 -12.08 5.82
N GLY A 51 25.59 -10.93 6.24
CA GLY A 51 25.69 -10.43 7.61
C GLY A 51 24.61 -10.99 8.55
N GLN A 52 24.37 -10.29 9.66
CA GLN A 52 23.48 -10.73 10.75
C GLN A 52 21.98 -10.68 10.41
N PHE A 53 21.59 -10.07 9.31
CA PHE A 53 20.19 -9.97 8.87
C PHE A 53 20.09 -10.35 7.38
N ASN A 54 18.88 -10.78 6.99
CA ASN A 54 18.60 -11.08 5.59
C ASN A 54 18.30 -9.78 4.84
N LEU A 55 19.27 -9.31 4.06
CA LEU A 55 19.17 -8.06 3.32
C LEU A 55 17.97 -8.02 2.37
N SER A 56 17.70 -9.15 1.69
CA SER A 56 16.60 -9.26 0.74
C SER A 56 15.23 -9.18 1.39
N ASP A 57 15.03 -9.89 2.50
CA ASP A 57 13.77 -9.91 3.23
C ASP A 57 13.52 -8.54 3.88
N THR A 58 14.54 -7.98 4.55
CA THR A 58 14.45 -6.66 5.17
C THR A 58 14.11 -5.57 4.16
N TRP A 59 14.71 -5.61 2.95
CA TRP A 59 14.37 -4.67 1.89
C TRP A 59 12.91 -4.79 1.46
N GLY A 60 12.45 -6.03 1.20
CA GLY A 60 11.08 -6.30 0.80
C GLY A 60 10.05 -5.83 1.83
N GLU A 61 10.32 -6.07 3.12
CA GLU A 61 9.47 -5.64 4.23
C GLU A 61 9.41 -4.11 4.32
N MET A 62 10.56 -3.42 4.29
CA MET A 62 10.61 -1.96 4.37
C MET A 62 9.92 -1.30 3.17
N LEU A 63 10.11 -1.82 1.95
CA LEU A 63 9.45 -1.31 0.76
C LEU A 63 7.93 -1.52 0.83
N THR A 64 7.48 -2.69 1.30
CA THR A 64 6.06 -2.99 1.50
C THR A 64 5.43 -2.00 2.48
N ASP A 65 6.07 -1.76 3.63
CA ASP A 65 5.62 -0.81 4.64
C ASP A 65 5.55 0.63 4.07
N SER A 66 6.59 1.07 3.38
CA SER A 66 6.65 2.41 2.78
C SER A 66 5.57 2.60 1.70
N LEU A 67 5.31 1.59 0.86
CA LEU A 67 4.21 1.62 -0.11
C LEU A 67 2.84 1.71 0.57
N MET A 68 2.63 0.99 1.68
CA MET A 68 1.39 1.08 2.47
C MET A 68 1.18 2.48 3.02
N GLN A 69 2.23 3.12 3.54
CA GLN A 69 2.17 4.47 4.11
C GLN A 69 1.80 5.53 3.07
N THR A 70 2.08 5.32 1.78
CA THR A 70 1.66 6.26 0.72
C THR A 70 0.14 6.38 0.60
N GLY A 71 -0.60 5.33 0.97
CA GLY A 71 -2.05 5.24 0.75
C GLY A 71 -2.49 5.22 -0.72
N LYS A 72 -1.53 5.14 -1.66
CA LYS A 72 -1.79 5.21 -3.12
C LYS A 72 -2.00 3.85 -3.77
N PHE A 73 -1.74 2.77 -3.03
CA PHE A 73 -1.85 1.39 -3.51
C PHE A 73 -2.72 0.55 -2.60
N ILE A 74 -3.25 -0.53 -3.13
CA ILE A 74 -3.76 -1.67 -2.38
C ILE A 74 -2.55 -2.62 -2.26
N VAL A 75 -1.79 -2.48 -1.19
CA VAL A 75 -0.60 -3.29 -0.97
C VAL A 75 -1.01 -4.67 -0.50
N LEU A 76 -0.58 -5.69 -1.22
CA LEU A 76 -0.86 -7.10 -0.91
C LEU A 76 0.28 -7.70 -0.10
N GLY A 77 -0.03 -8.73 0.68
CA GLY A 77 0.98 -9.52 1.35
C GLY A 77 1.98 -10.12 0.37
N GLN A 78 3.21 -10.32 0.82
CA GLN A 78 4.26 -10.97 0.04
C GLN A 78 3.87 -12.43 -0.28
N GLU A 79 4.64 -13.08 -1.15
CA GLU A 79 4.33 -14.41 -1.67
C GLU A 79 4.08 -15.43 -0.55
N ASP A 80 4.94 -15.50 0.44
CA ASP A 80 4.82 -16.39 1.60
C ASP A 80 3.56 -16.16 2.42
N MET A 81 3.16 -14.90 2.62
CA MET A 81 1.92 -14.54 3.32
C MET A 81 0.69 -14.97 2.52
N ARG A 82 0.73 -14.80 1.21
CA ARG A 82 -0.37 -15.20 0.30
C ARG A 82 -0.48 -16.71 0.21
N ASP A 83 0.64 -17.42 0.16
CA ASP A 83 0.70 -18.88 0.20
C ASP A 83 0.15 -19.43 1.54
N ALA A 84 0.50 -18.80 2.65
CA ALA A 84 -0.05 -19.15 3.94
C ALA A 84 -1.57 -18.96 3.98
N ALA A 85 -2.08 -17.86 3.41
CA ALA A 85 -3.52 -17.60 3.33
C ALA A 85 -4.24 -18.63 2.42
N MET A 86 -3.64 -19.04 1.30
CA MET A 86 -4.19 -20.09 0.43
C MET A 86 -4.23 -21.45 1.15
N LYS A 87 -3.16 -21.82 1.83
CA LYS A 87 -3.10 -23.06 2.64
C LYS A 87 -4.17 -23.07 3.73
N GLU A 88 -4.43 -21.92 4.39
CA GLU A 88 -5.48 -21.81 5.39
C GLU A 88 -6.88 -21.95 4.77
N GLN A 89 -7.11 -21.39 3.59
CA GLN A 89 -8.37 -21.58 2.87
C GLN A 89 -8.61 -23.05 2.47
N ASP A 90 -7.56 -23.75 2.04
CA ASP A 90 -7.64 -25.18 1.69
C ASP A 90 -7.88 -26.04 2.95
N PHE A 91 -7.23 -25.68 4.06
CA PHE A 91 -7.47 -26.32 5.35
C PHE A 91 -8.90 -26.10 5.83
N ALA A 92 -9.44 -24.90 5.69
CA ALA A 92 -10.83 -24.60 6.03
C ALA A 92 -11.84 -25.42 5.21
N LYS A 93 -11.53 -25.73 3.95
CA LYS A 93 -12.37 -26.60 3.10
C LYS A 93 -12.27 -28.07 3.44
N SER A 94 -11.23 -28.50 4.12
CA SER A 94 -10.98 -29.94 4.39
C SER A 94 -11.99 -30.56 5.36
N GLY A 95 -12.88 -29.79 5.97
CA GLY A 95 -13.83 -30.24 6.99
C GLY A 95 -13.20 -30.52 8.37
N ARG A 96 -11.93 -30.19 8.57
CA ARG A 96 -11.20 -30.39 9.83
C ARG A 96 -11.33 -29.23 10.82
N VAL A 97 -11.87 -28.10 10.37
CA VAL A 97 -12.08 -26.90 11.17
C VAL A 97 -13.56 -26.51 11.21
N ALA A 98 -13.93 -25.66 12.15
CA ALA A 98 -15.28 -25.13 12.24
C ALA A 98 -15.63 -24.34 10.97
N GLY A 99 -16.75 -24.67 10.35
CA GLY A 99 -17.27 -23.99 9.17
C GLY A 99 -18.11 -22.74 9.51
N GLY A 100 -18.81 -22.22 8.50
CA GLY A 100 -19.69 -21.06 8.60
C GLY A 100 -18.95 -19.73 8.44
N ASP A 101 -19.51 -18.67 9.00
CA ASP A 101 -19.02 -17.29 8.81
C ASP A 101 -17.62 -17.02 9.36
N LYS A 102 -17.08 -17.95 10.15
CA LYS A 102 -15.74 -17.84 10.74
C LYS A 102 -14.64 -18.44 9.86
N ALA A 103 -15.00 -19.27 8.89
CA ALA A 103 -14.02 -19.91 8.02
C ALA A 103 -13.62 -18.99 6.86
N PRO A 104 -12.32 -18.90 6.51
CA PRO A 104 -11.89 -18.17 5.34
C PRO A 104 -12.47 -18.80 4.08
N THR A 105 -12.97 -17.94 3.16
CA THR A 105 -13.60 -18.37 1.92
C THR A 105 -12.66 -18.21 0.74
N THR A 106 -12.70 -19.15 -0.20
CA THR A 106 -11.93 -19.08 -1.45
C THR A 106 -12.58 -18.16 -2.47
N GLY A 107 -11.79 -17.71 -3.45
CA GLY A 107 -12.27 -16.85 -4.54
C GLY A 107 -12.33 -15.36 -4.22
N ASN A 108 -11.94 -14.96 -2.99
CA ASN A 108 -11.98 -13.56 -2.55
C ASN A 108 -10.58 -12.89 -2.49
N MET A 109 -9.51 -13.59 -2.81
CA MET A 109 -8.18 -13.00 -2.81
C MET A 109 -8.07 -11.94 -3.92
N THR A 110 -7.57 -10.78 -3.56
CA THR A 110 -7.30 -9.72 -4.54
C THR A 110 -6.07 -10.09 -5.37
N PRO A 111 -6.18 -10.12 -6.72
CA PRO A 111 -5.01 -10.33 -7.57
C PRO A 111 -4.11 -9.10 -7.54
N ALA A 112 -2.79 -9.29 -7.64
CA ALA A 112 -1.86 -8.20 -7.87
C ALA A 112 -1.98 -7.73 -9.32
N GLN A 113 -2.12 -6.44 -9.56
CA GLN A 113 -2.05 -5.85 -10.90
C GLN A 113 -0.59 -5.51 -11.24
N LEU A 114 0.17 -5.13 -10.23
CA LEU A 114 1.58 -4.81 -10.36
C LEU A 114 2.40 -5.68 -9.43
N LEU A 115 3.56 -6.10 -9.93
CA LEU A 115 4.59 -6.74 -9.13
C LEU A 115 5.81 -5.82 -9.08
N VAL A 116 6.39 -5.69 -7.89
CA VAL A 116 7.68 -4.99 -7.72
C VAL A 116 8.72 -6.04 -7.40
N LYS A 117 9.67 -6.20 -8.32
CA LYS A 117 10.86 -7.02 -8.13
C LYS A 117 12.08 -6.12 -7.97
N GLY A 118 13.08 -6.55 -7.20
CA GLY A 118 14.32 -5.83 -7.08
C GLY A 118 15.52 -6.75 -6.92
N VAL A 119 16.69 -6.18 -7.30
CA VAL A 119 17.98 -6.81 -7.14
C VAL A 119 18.88 -5.84 -6.40
N ILE A 120 19.43 -6.25 -5.26
CA ILE A 120 20.41 -5.47 -4.52
C ILE A 120 21.78 -5.75 -5.13
N THR A 121 22.35 -4.74 -5.78
CA THR A 121 23.55 -4.89 -6.61
C THR A 121 24.84 -4.51 -5.89
N ASN A 122 24.75 -3.68 -4.85
CA ASN A 122 25.89 -3.25 -4.06
C ASN A 122 25.48 -3.00 -2.61
N PHE A 123 26.32 -3.39 -1.69
CA PHE A 123 26.20 -3.08 -0.28
C PHE A 123 27.61 -2.89 0.31
N GLN A 124 27.89 -1.68 0.77
CA GLN A 124 29.17 -1.34 1.38
C GLN A 124 28.96 -0.62 2.70
N THR A 125 29.70 -1.02 3.70
CA THR A 125 29.81 -0.31 4.97
C THR A 125 31.27 -0.03 5.26
N THR A 126 31.59 1.21 5.60
CA THR A 126 32.92 1.58 6.07
C THR A 126 32.80 1.98 7.53
N SER A 127 33.40 1.18 8.40
CA SER A 127 33.59 1.59 9.78
C SER A 127 34.98 2.25 9.86
N GLY A 128 34.97 3.54 10.13
CA GLY A 128 36.26 4.26 10.30
C GLY A 128 37.06 3.59 11.42
N GLN A 129 38.24 3.07 11.09
CA GLN A 129 39.18 2.61 12.11
C GLN A 129 39.53 3.80 13.00
N HIS A 130 39.14 3.74 14.24
CA HIS A 130 39.41 4.77 15.22
C HIS A 130 40.88 4.75 15.62
N GLY A 131 41.70 5.42 14.84
CA GLY A 131 43.01 5.88 15.31
C GLY A 131 42.78 7.07 16.23
N GLY A 132 42.25 6.88 17.45
CA GLY A 132 41.98 7.93 18.39
C GLY A 132 42.97 7.93 19.53
N VAL A 133 43.51 9.11 19.89
CA VAL A 133 44.29 9.31 21.09
C VAL A 133 43.34 9.39 22.28
N ALA A 134 43.47 8.48 23.23
CA ALA A 134 42.70 8.52 24.45
C ALA A 134 43.38 9.44 25.46
N PHE A 135 42.74 10.52 25.84
CA PHE A 135 43.17 11.38 26.93
C PHE A 135 42.06 11.48 27.96
N GLY A 136 42.30 11.07 29.19
CA GLY A 136 41.36 11.23 30.30
C GLY A 136 40.01 10.48 30.14
N GLY A 137 39.98 9.35 29.43
CA GLY A 137 38.76 8.58 29.21
C GLY A 137 37.85 9.07 28.07
N VAL A 138 38.24 10.11 27.36
CA VAL A 138 37.57 10.63 26.15
C VAL A 138 38.42 10.23 24.93
N ARG A 139 37.81 9.45 24.01
CA ARG A 139 38.45 9.15 22.70
C ARG A 139 38.02 10.18 21.69
N LEU A 140 38.96 10.97 21.23
CA LEU A 140 38.83 11.84 20.05
C LEU A 140 39.32 11.09 18.84
N GLY A 141 38.44 10.53 18.03
CA GLY A 141 38.77 9.87 16.78
C GLY A 141 37.89 10.41 15.67
N GLY A 142 38.52 10.95 14.64
CA GLY A 142 37.83 11.34 13.41
C GLY A 142 37.80 10.17 12.44
N GLY A 143 36.71 9.42 12.45
CA GLY A 143 36.41 8.39 11.45
C GLY A 143 34.91 8.37 11.24
N GLY A 144 34.45 8.71 10.05
CA GLY A 144 33.02 8.65 9.75
C GLY A 144 32.62 7.24 9.35
N ASP A 145 31.60 6.68 9.99
CA ASP A 145 30.97 5.46 9.51
C ASP A 145 30.11 5.81 8.30
N SER A 146 30.21 5.05 7.22
CA SER A 146 29.38 5.23 6.05
C SER A 146 28.73 3.92 5.65
N ALA A 147 27.53 4.04 5.09
CA ALA A 147 26.83 2.92 4.46
C ALA A 147 26.34 3.36 3.07
N GLU A 148 26.47 2.47 2.10
CA GLU A 148 25.96 2.64 0.75
C GLU A 148 25.26 1.36 0.31
N ILE A 149 24.10 1.51 -0.30
CA ILE A 149 23.33 0.40 -0.85
C ILE A 149 22.75 0.80 -2.20
N ASN A 150 22.90 -0.05 -3.20
CA ASN A 150 22.36 0.14 -4.53
C ASN A 150 21.42 -1.02 -4.84
N ALA A 151 20.27 -0.69 -5.41
CA ALA A 151 19.35 -1.70 -5.92
C ALA A 151 18.79 -1.28 -7.28
N GLU A 152 18.34 -2.26 -8.04
CA GLU A 152 17.59 -2.08 -9.27
C GLU A 152 16.16 -2.55 -9.04
N ILE A 153 15.21 -1.67 -9.29
CA ILE A 153 13.78 -1.90 -9.08
C ILE A 153 13.12 -2.08 -10.44
N TYR A 154 12.28 -3.09 -10.54
CA TYR A 154 11.46 -3.38 -11.72
C TYR A 154 9.98 -3.35 -11.33
N VAL A 155 9.17 -2.63 -12.10
CA VAL A 155 7.71 -2.68 -12.02
C VAL A 155 7.22 -3.54 -13.17
N VAL A 156 6.48 -4.58 -12.85
CA VAL A 156 6.01 -5.59 -13.81
C VAL A 156 4.48 -5.57 -13.84
N ASP A 157 3.91 -5.52 -15.02
CA ASP A 157 2.48 -5.78 -15.23
C ASP A 157 2.22 -7.27 -15.08
N SER A 158 1.40 -7.66 -14.11
CA SER A 158 1.12 -9.08 -13.83
C SER A 158 0.26 -9.75 -14.90
N THR A 159 -0.43 -8.98 -15.74
CA THR A 159 -1.26 -9.51 -16.84
C THR A 159 -0.40 -9.99 -18.00
N THR A 160 0.62 -9.19 -18.35
CA THR A 160 1.47 -9.45 -19.51
C THR A 160 2.82 -10.06 -19.13
N GLY A 161 3.23 -9.92 -17.88
CA GLY A 161 4.58 -10.27 -17.42
C GLY A 161 5.65 -9.28 -17.89
N GLN A 162 5.26 -8.19 -18.54
CA GLN A 162 6.21 -7.19 -19.05
C GLN A 162 6.73 -6.28 -17.94
N VAL A 163 8.03 -5.97 -18.01
CA VAL A 163 8.62 -4.89 -17.22
C VAL A 163 8.18 -3.56 -17.82
N VAL A 164 7.29 -2.87 -17.13
CA VAL A 164 6.75 -1.57 -17.59
C VAL A 164 7.62 -0.40 -17.20
N ALA A 165 8.43 -0.54 -16.16
CA ALA A 165 9.38 0.47 -15.73
C ALA A 165 10.50 -0.13 -14.89
N SER A 166 11.67 0.50 -14.93
CA SER A 166 12.80 0.15 -14.06
C SER A 166 13.56 1.38 -13.61
N LYS A 167 14.19 1.29 -12.43
CA LYS A 167 15.04 2.34 -11.89
C LYS A 167 16.13 1.77 -11.00
N LYS A 168 17.34 2.33 -11.13
CA LYS A 168 18.39 2.15 -10.14
C LYS A 168 18.22 3.16 -9.01
N VAL A 169 18.23 2.67 -7.78
CA VAL A 169 18.14 3.48 -6.57
C VAL A 169 19.42 3.36 -5.76
N LEU A 170 19.81 4.46 -5.13
CA LEU A 170 20.99 4.57 -4.33
C LEU A 170 20.64 5.16 -2.96
N GLY A 171 20.94 4.43 -1.92
CA GLY A 171 20.91 4.95 -0.57
C GLY A 171 22.34 5.10 -0.03
N SER A 172 22.66 6.26 0.49
CA SER A 172 23.97 6.48 1.12
C SER A 172 23.84 7.36 2.36
N VAL A 173 24.62 7.03 3.37
CA VAL A 173 24.77 7.82 4.59
C VAL A 173 26.24 7.95 4.91
N LYS A 174 26.66 9.17 5.19
CA LYS A 174 27.99 9.48 5.74
C LYS A 174 27.79 10.16 7.08
N SER A 175 28.16 9.47 8.13
CA SER A 175 28.16 10.06 9.47
C SER A 175 29.49 10.77 9.69
N SER A 176 29.51 12.08 9.57
CA SER A 176 30.60 12.92 10.05
C SER A 176 30.29 13.34 11.50
N ALA A 177 30.24 12.38 12.41
CA ALA A 177 29.97 12.69 13.80
C ALA A 177 31.23 12.58 14.65
N LEU A 178 31.47 13.62 15.42
CA LEU A 178 32.09 13.45 16.75
C LEU A 178 31.17 12.49 17.53
N SER A 179 31.33 11.18 17.34
CA SER A 179 30.59 10.21 18.12
C SER A 179 31.24 10.16 19.52
N ILE A 180 30.54 10.77 20.47
CA ILE A 180 30.69 10.37 21.86
C ILE A 180 30.13 8.95 21.91
N GLY A 181 31.07 7.97 21.91
CA GLY A 181 30.73 6.56 21.74
C GLY A 181 29.93 6.02 22.90
N PHE A 182 28.66 5.86 22.71
CA PHE A 182 27.86 4.85 23.41
C PHE A 182 27.85 3.60 22.52
N THR A 183 28.71 2.64 22.85
CA THR A 183 28.60 1.29 22.28
C THR A 183 27.40 0.61 22.92
N ASP A 184 26.24 0.77 22.30
CA ASP A 184 25.09 -0.07 22.64
C ASP A 184 25.31 -1.44 21.99
N ARG A 185 25.71 -2.43 22.82
CA ARG A 185 25.96 -3.81 22.40
C ARG A 185 24.70 -4.66 22.30
N ASN A 186 23.55 -4.10 22.51
CA ASN A 186 22.26 -4.79 22.45
C ASN A 186 21.48 -4.39 21.20
N PHE A 187 21.91 -4.88 20.05
CA PHE A 187 21.04 -4.98 18.89
C PHE A 187 20.03 -6.14 19.17
N SER A 188 18.92 -5.81 19.79
CA SER A 188 17.73 -6.66 19.72
C SER A 188 17.14 -6.44 18.33
N GLY A 189 16.92 -7.51 17.56
CA GLY A 189 16.50 -7.49 16.16
C GLY A 189 15.13 -6.84 15.88
N ASP A 190 14.89 -5.67 16.44
CA ASP A 190 13.73 -4.82 16.23
C ASP A 190 13.96 -3.90 15.05
N MET A 191 13.02 -3.88 14.11
CA MET A 191 13.03 -3.04 12.92
C MET A 191 13.24 -1.55 13.26
N GLY A 192 12.69 -1.07 14.39
CA GLY A 192 12.87 0.30 14.86
C GLY A 192 14.31 0.63 15.26
N GLY A 193 15.05 -0.33 15.81
CA GLY A 193 16.48 -0.21 16.12
C GLY A 193 17.34 -0.24 14.85
N PHE A 194 16.97 -1.08 13.87
CA PHE A 194 17.67 -1.17 12.59
C PHE A 194 17.60 0.15 11.79
N LYS A 195 16.45 0.76 11.68
CA LYS A 195 16.26 2.05 10.97
C LYS A 195 17.15 3.19 11.52
N LYS A 196 17.59 3.10 12.75
CA LYS A 196 18.51 4.08 13.38
C LYS A 196 20.00 3.84 13.09
N THR A 197 20.33 2.73 12.45
CA THR A 197 21.71 2.44 12.03
C THR A 197 22.02 3.16 10.71
N ASN A 198 23.29 3.38 10.39
CA ASN A 198 23.68 3.95 9.10
C ASN A 198 23.21 3.08 7.93
N VAL A 199 23.21 1.76 8.10
CA VAL A 199 22.68 0.81 7.12
C VAL A 199 21.18 0.99 6.92
N GLY A 200 20.43 1.02 8.01
CA GLY A 200 18.98 1.21 7.97
C GLY A 200 18.60 2.54 7.33
N THR A 201 19.29 3.61 7.67
CA THR A 201 19.07 4.94 7.09
C THR A 201 19.43 4.96 5.59
N ALA A 202 20.53 4.32 5.18
CA ALA A 202 20.89 4.20 3.76
C ALA A 202 19.81 3.40 2.99
N MET A 203 19.31 2.30 3.56
CA MET A 203 18.22 1.55 2.97
C MET A 203 16.94 2.40 2.86
N GLU A 204 16.59 3.15 3.89
CA GLU A 204 15.42 4.03 3.90
C GLU A 204 15.49 5.07 2.77
N HIS A 205 16.63 5.73 2.57
CA HIS A 205 16.82 6.68 1.45
C HIS A 205 16.62 6.02 0.08
N ALA A 206 17.18 4.81 -0.12
CA ALA A 206 16.99 4.09 -1.38
C ALA A 206 15.53 3.62 -1.59
N ILE A 207 14.85 3.23 -0.52
CA ILE A 207 13.44 2.83 -0.54
C ILE A 207 12.54 4.01 -0.82
N ASP A 208 12.79 5.17 -0.22
CA ASP A 208 12.05 6.39 -0.49
C ASP A 208 12.13 6.78 -1.97
N ASP A 209 13.33 6.68 -2.56
CA ASP A 209 13.54 6.92 -3.99
C ASP A 209 12.82 5.87 -4.87
N ALA A 210 12.80 4.59 -4.43
CA ALA A 210 12.04 3.53 -5.09
C ALA A 210 10.53 3.80 -5.02
N VAL A 211 9.99 4.16 -3.86
CA VAL A 211 8.56 4.47 -3.67
C VAL A 211 8.16 5.67 -4.50
N ALA A 212 8.94 6.75 -4.49
CA ALA A 212 8.69 7.93 -5.31
C ALA A 212 8.63 7.54 -6.80
N PHE A 213 9.55 6.73 -7.28
CA PHE A 213 9.54 6.21 -8.65
C PHE A 213 8.29 5.37 -8.96
N ILE A 214 7.95 4.41 -8.11
CA ILE A 214 6.78 3.53 -8.32
C ILE A 214 5.49 4.36 -8.39
N VAL A 215 5.35 5.39 -7.54
CA VAL A 215 4.21 6.30 -7.56
C VAL A 215 4.11 7.06 -8.89
N THR A 216 5.22 7.43 -9.51
CA THR A 216 5.18 8.11 -10.82
C THR A 216 4.65 7.24 -11.95
N GLN A 217 4.59 5.92 -11.76
CA GLN A 217 4.04 5.00 -12.77
C GLN A 217 2.50 4.93 -12.75
N ILE A 218 1.83 5.37 -11.68
CA ILE A 218 0.37 5.30 -11.54
C ILE A 218 -0.37 5.91 -12.74
N PRO A 219 -0.02 7.11 -13.26
CA PRO A 219 -0.72 7.72 -14.38
C PRO A 219 -0.64 6.92 -15.70
N THR A 220 0.36 6.05 -15.84
CA THR A 220 0.53 5.21 -17.04
C THR A 220 -0.32 3.96 -17.02
N LEU A 221 -0.95 3.65 -15.88
CA LEU A 221 -1.72 2.44 -15.69
C LEU A 221 -3.19 2.65 -16.07
N HIS A 222 -3.80 1.63 -16.64
CA HIS A 222 -5.21 1.65 -17.03
C HIS A 222 -6.09 1.16 -15.87
N TRP A 223 -6.68 2.11 -15.14
CA TRP A 223 -7.67 1.75 -14.12
C TRP A 223 -9.02 1.44 -14.79
N SER A 224 -9.60 0.33 -14.42
CA SER A 224 -10.91 -0.11 -14.92
C SER A 224 -11.75 -0.78 -13.84
N GLY A 225 -13.05 -0.69 -14.00
CA GLY A 225 -14.05 -1.42 -13.23
C GLY A 225 -15.11 -1.99 -14.14
N ASN A 226 -16.11 -2.64 -13.56
CA ASN A 226 -17.26 -3.17 -14.29
C ASN A 226 -18.57 -2.77 -13.62
N VAL A 227 -19.60 -2.59 -14.44
CA VAL A 227 -20.99 -2.47 -13.99
C VAL A 227 -21.46 -3.84 -13.52
N VAL A 228 -21.82 -3.95 -12.25
CA VAL A 228 -22.35 -5.19 -11.64
C VAL A 228 -23.85 -5.30 -11.83
N LEU A 229 -24.56 -4.17 -11.66
CA LEU A 229 -26.00 -4.12 -11.72
C LEU A 229 -26.46 -2.73 -12.16
N VAL A 230 -27.48 -2.70 -13.05
CA VAL A 230 -28.23 -1.50 -13.37
C VAL A 230 -29.67 -1.68 -12.87
N LYS A 231 -30.14 -0.73 -12.05
CA LYS A 231 -31.49 -0.73 -11.51
C LYS A 231 -32.12 0.67 -11.65
N GLY A 232 -32.93 0.86 -12.67
CA GLY A 232 -33.47 2.17 -13.01
C GLY A 232 -32.34 3.16 -13.34
N THR A 233 -32.24 4.25 -12.60
CA THR A 233 -31.17 5.25 -12.76
C THR A 233 -29.93 4.95 -11.93
N GLN A 234 -29.95 3.88 -11.12
CA GLN A 234 -28.81 3.48 -10.28
C GLN A 234 -27.94 2.46 -11.00
N VAL A 235 -26.62 2.69 -10.93
CA VAL A 235 -25.59 1.80 -11.47
C VAL A 235 -24.64 1.40 -10.36
N TYR A 236 -24.47 0.10 -10.17
CA TYR A 236 -23.55 -0.47 -9.18
C TYR A 236 -22.28 -0.89 -9.90
N ILE A 237 -21.11 -0.42 -9.41
CA ILE A 237 -19.81 -0.78 -9.95
C ILE A 237 -18.99 -1.58 -8.94
N ASN A 238 -18.12 -2.49 -9.42
CA ASN A 238 -17.26 -3.35 -8.59
C ASN A 238 -15.98 -2.64 -8.12
N ARG A 239 -16.06 -1.35 -7.90
CA ARG A 239 -14.98 -0.53 -7.35
C ARG A 239 -15.54 0.33 -6.23
N GLY A 240 -14.79 0.43 -5.13
CA GLY A 240 -15.20 1.13 -3.92
C GLY A 240 -14.10 1.97 -3.31
N SER A 241 -14.19 2.27 -2.03
CA SER A 241 -13.19 3.05 -1.31
C SER A 241 -11.82 2.36 -1.30
N ARG A 242 -11.79 1.03 -1.35
CA ARG A 242 -10.55 0.25 -1.44
C ARG A 242 -9.75 0.62 -2.70
N GLU A 243 -10.43 0.77 -3.85
CA GLU A 243 -9.84 1.16 -5.12
C GLU A 243 -9.73 2.69 -5.30
N GLY A 244 -9.94 3.46 -4.24
CA GLY A 244 -9.81 4.92 -4.25
C GLY A 244 -11.00 5.66 -4.86
N VAL A 245 -12.15 4.98 -5.03
CA VAL A 245 -13.37 5.66 -5.48
C VAL A 245 -13.92 6.54 -4.35
N ALA A 246 -14.30 7.76 -4.69
CA ALA A 246 -14.89 8.73 -3.78
C ALA A 246 -16.23 9.25 -4.30
N ALA A 247 -17.10 9.67 -3.37
CA ALA A 247 -18.38 10.28 -3.72
C ALA A 247 -18.15 11.56 -4.56
N GLY A 248 -19.00 11.76 -5.55
CA GLY A 248 -18.89 12.89 -6.47
C GLY A 248 -18.01 12.65 -7.70
N GLN A 249 -17.18 11.62 -7.72
CA GLN A 249 -16.39 11.26 -8.91
C GLN A 249 -17.30 10.85 -10.06
N THR A 250 -16.86 11.12 -11.29
CA THR A 250 -17.56 10.76 -12.52
C THR A 250 -16.72 9.77 -13.31
N PHE A 251 -17.37 8.75 -13.88
CA PHE A 251 -16.72 7.71 -14.68
C PHE A 251 -17.45 7.56 -16.02
N LYS A 252 -16.70 7.19 -17.07
CA LYS A 252 -17.24 6.71 -18.34
C LYS A 252 -17.70 5.27 -18.17
N VAL A 253 -18.80 4.92 -18.80
CA VAL A 253 -19.29 3.55 -18.90
C VAL A 253 -19.44 3.19 -20.37
N GLY A 254 -18.98 2.01 -20.75
CA GLY A 254 -19.04 1.60 -22.14
C GLY A 254 -18.72 0.13 -22.34
N SER A 255 -18.70 -0.28 -23.59
CA SER A 255 -18.22 -1.61 -23.99
C SER A 255 -16.73 -1.59 -24.24
N SER A 256 -16.01 -2.59 -23.72
CA SER A 256 -14.62 -2.83 -24.05
C SER A 256 -14.54 -4.01 -25.00
N GLU A 257 -13.90 -3.83 -26.12
CA GLU A 257 -13.59 -4.89 -27.08
C GLU A 257 -12.09 -5.17 -27.05
N VAL A 258 -11.75 -6.43 -26.77
CA VAL A 258 -10.35 -6.87 -26.70
C VAL A 258 -9.95 -7.38 -28.07
N LEU A 259 -9.10 -6.64 -28.76
CA LEU A 259 -8.49 -7.07 -30.01
C LEU A 259 -7.33 -8.01 -29.69
N ARG A 260 -7.42 -9.23 -30.18
CA ARG A 260 -6.39 -10.26 -29.98
C ARG A 260 -5.77 -10.68 -31.30
N ASP A 261 -4.48 -10.97 -31.26
CA ASP A 261 -3.80 -11.65 -32.34
C ASP A 261 -4.40 -13.06 -32.50
N PRO A 262 -4.96 -13.40 -33.67
CA PRO A 262 -5.58 -14.70 -33.88
C PRO A 262 -4.58 -15.87 -33.88
N ALA A 263 -3.29 -15.61 -34.07
CA ALA A 263 -2.25 -16.65 -34.11
C ALA A 263 -1.68 -16.96 -32.74
N THR A 264 -1.51 -15.91 -31.88
CA THR A 264 -0.85 -16.04 -30.58
C THR A 264 -1.82 -15.93 -29.41
N GLY A 265 -3.02 -15.35 -29.61
CA GLY A 265 -3.97 -15.00 -28.55
C GLY A 265 -3.57 -13.77 -27.74
N GLU A 266 -2.45 -13.13 -28.10
CA GLU A 266 -1.96 -11.93 -27.44
C GLU A 266 -2.97 -10.77 -27.58
N THR A 267 -3.19 -10.03 -26.50
CA THR A 267 -4.02 -8.82 -26.53
C THR A 267 -3.25 -7.70 -27.19
N LEU A 268 -3.71 -7.25 -28.35
CA LEU A 268 -3.08 -6.17 -29.13
C LEU A 268 -3.61 -4.80 -28.74
N ASP A 269 -4.91 -4.72 -28.39
CA ASP A 269 -5.57 -3.47 -27.99
C ASP A 269 -6.84 -3.76 -27.18
N VAL A 270 -7.29 -2.75 -26.43
CA VAL A 270 -8.59 -2.76 -25.75
C VAL A 270 -9.35 -1.50 -26.13
N ALA A 271 -10.15 -1.58 -27.18
CA ALA A 271 -10.97 -0.48 -27.65
C ALA A 271 -12.11 -0.21 -26.66
N PHE A 272 -12.25 1.01 -26.19
CA PHE A 272 -13.32 1.43 -25.29
C PHE A 272 -14.32 2.32 -26.07
N THR A 273 -15.57 1.85 -26.18
CA THR A 273 -16.66 2.63 -26.77
C THR A 273 -17.57 3.17 -25.67
N GLU A 274 -17.50 4.47 -25.42
CA GLU A 274 -18.32 5.14 -24.42
C GLU A 274 -19.81 5.04 -24.76
N LYS A 275 -20.64 4.67 -23.80
CA LYS A 275 -22.11 4.60 -23.88
C LYS A 275 -22.78 5.62 -22.96
N GLY A 276 -22.09 6.10 -21.95
CA GLY A 276 -22.61 7.09 -21.03
C GLY A 276 -21.65 7.36 -19.87
N GLN A 277 -22.13 8.20 -18.97
CA GLN A 277 -21.38 8.59 -17.78
C GLN A 277 -22.19 8.40 -16.51
N ILE A 278 -21.52 8.05 -15.45
CA ILE A 278 -22.11 7.83 -14.12
C ILE A 278 -21.37 8.69 -13.09
N LYS A 279 -22.12 9.19 -12.09
CA LYS A 279 -21.57 9.92 -10.95
C LYS A 279 -21.77 9.13 -9.66
N VAL A 280 -20.72 8.97 -8.89
CA VAL A 280 -20.70 8.24 -7.63
C VAL A 280 -21.53 9.00 -6.59
N GLN A 281 -22.51 8.32 -5.98
CA GLN A 281 -23.34 8.84 -4.91
C GLN A 281 -22.93 8.26 -3.55
N THR A 282 -22.78 6.93 -3.47
CA THR A 282 -22.45 6.24 -2.24
C THR A 282 -21.29 5.28 -2.51
N VAL A 283 -20.32 5.29 -1.61
CA VAL A 283 -19.15 4.42 -1.69
C VAL A 283 -19.17 3.45 -0.52
N LYS A 284 -19.01 2.16 -0.82
CA LYS A 284 -18.70 1.09 0.14
C LYS A 284 -17.29 0.58 -0.12
N GLU A 285 -16.81 -0.34 0.69
CA GLU A 285 -15.45 -0.85 0.58
C GLU A 285 -15.11 -1.39 -0.82
N LYS A 286 -15.96 -2.26 -1.38
CA LYS A 286 -15.70 -2.99 -2.65
C LYS A 286 -16.63 -2.59 -3.80
N ILE A 287 -17.64 -1.78 -3.53
CA ILE A 287 -18.63 -1.36 -4.54
C ILE A 287 -18.97 0.12 -4.37
N SER A 288 -19.40 0.75 -5.46
CA SER A 288 -20.01 2.08 -5.40
C SER A 288 -21.36 2.08 -6.08
N ILE A 289 -22.27 2.92 -5.57
CA ILE A 289 -23.59 3.19 -6.13
C ILE A 289 -23.51 4.53 -6.82
N CYS A 290 -23.80 4.53 -8.12
CA CYS A 290 -23.70 5.69 -8.99
C CYS A 290 -25.07 6.03 -9.57
N THR A 291 -25.23 7.28 -10.02
CA THR A 291 -26.39 7.72 -10.79
C THR A 291 -25.96 7.98 -12.22
N ILE A 292 -26.78 7.65 -13.20
CA ILE A 292 -26.55 7.96 -14.61
C ILE A 292 -26.57 9.49 -14.79
N VAL A 293 -25.53 10.03 -15.39
CA VAL A 293 -25.39 11.46 -15.75
C VAL A 293 -25.79 11.69 -17.21
N SER A 294 -25.33 10.78 -18.09
CA SER A 294 -25.62 10.85 -19.53
C SER A 294 -25.59 9.45 -20.14
N GLY A 295 -26.15 9.32 -21.32
CA GLY A 295 -26.23 8.06 -22.05
C GLY A 295 -27.42 7.21 -21.68
N ASP A 296 -27.68 6.20 -22.51
CA ASP A 296 -28.76 5.23 -22.35
C ASP A 296 -28.23 3.81 -22.65
N GLY A 297 -29.05 2.81 -22.32
CA GLY A 297 -28.70 1.43 -22.61
C GLY A 297 -27.51 0.89 -21.77
N LEU A 298 -27.20 1.51 -20.63
CA LEU A 298 -26.18 0.98 -19.73
C LEU A 298 -26.61 -0.38 -19.19
N ALA A 299 -25.71 -1.36 -19.25
CA ALA A 299 -26.00 -2.76 -18.91
C ALA A 299 -24.93 -3.37 -18.01
N ASN A 300 -25.32 -4.47 -17.34
CA ASN A 300 -24.40 -5.27 -16.54
C ASN A 300 -23.25 -5.78 -17.41
N GLY A 301 -22.05 -5.82 -16.83
CA GLY A 301 -20.83 -6.27 -17.52
C GLY A 301 -20.11 -5.19 -18.32
N MET A 302 -20.72 -4.00 -18.53
CA MET A 302 -20.02 -2.89 -19.18
C MET A 302 -18.81 -2.44 -18.35
N SER A 303 -17.79 -1.99 -19.04
CA SER A 303 -16.56 -1.46 -18.45
C SER A 303 -16.78 -0.04 -17.92
N VAL A 304 -16.07 0.27 -16.86
CA VAL A 304 -16.04 1.59 -16.21
C VAL A 304 -14.61 2.10 -16.25
N ALA A 305 -14.42 3.32 -16.71
CA ALA A 305 -13.11 3.97 -16.80
C ALA A 305 -13.17 5.40 -16.24
N PRO A 306 -12.06 5.92 -15.71
CA PRO A 306 -12.01 7.32 -15.28
C PRO A 306 -12.17 8.25 -16.48
N ILE A 307 -12.75 9.44 -16.24
CA ILE A 307 -12.69 10.52 -17.20
C ILE A 307 -11.27 11.09 -17.07
N THR A 308 -10.44 10.84 -18.06
CA THR A 308 -9.10 11.46 -18.12
C THR A 308 -9.28 12.97 -18.31
N PRO A 309 -8.60 13.81 -17.52
CA PRO A 309 -8.67 15.26 -17.66
C PRO A 309 -8.09 15.71 -19.01
#